data_eb855f614a5f38696d7d91bdd93d4ff5
#
_entry.id   eb855f614a5f38696d7d91bdd93d4ff5
#
_cell.length_a   1.000
_cell.length_b   1.000
_cell.length_c   1.000
_cell.angle_alpha   90.00
_cell.angle_beta   90.00
_cell.angle_gamma   90.00
#
_symmetry.space_group_name_H-M   'P 1'
#
loop_
_entity.id
_entity.type
_entity.pdbx_description
1 polymer ?
#
loop_
_entity_poly.entity_id
_entity_poly.type
_entity_poly.pdbx_seq_one_letter_code
_entity_poly.pdbx_strand_id
1 'polypeptide(L)'
;MKIMASSSITSWQIPGKPMKIVTGFIFLGSKITVDRHCSHEIKRCLIFGGKAMTNLDSILKGRGITLTTMVCLVKAMVFPVVTYGCDSWTIKKAERWRIDAFELWCWRRLLRVPWTARRFNQSILKEISPEYSLEGLMLKLKRQYFGSLMQRTNSFEKTLKLRKIEGGKRRGWQSPCGSKVLDTTEQLTWTVQNHCWLWLQSWN
;
A
#
# COMPACT_ATOMS: atom_id res chain seq x y z
N MET A 1 5.28 26.71 6.84
CA MET A 1 5.86 25.48 6.25
C MET A 1 5.60 24.30 7.19
N LYS A 2 5.41 23.06 6.69
CA LYS A 2 5.18 21.86 7.55
C LYS A 2 6.42 20.98 7.52
N ILE A 3 6.87 20.52 8.68
CA ILE A 3 8.00 19.59 8.84
C ILE A 3 7.54 18.36 9.59
N MET A 4 8.05 17.21 9.18
CA MET A 4 7.88 15.93 9.88
C MET A 4 9.26 15.42 10.28
N ALA A 5 9.47 15.18 11.57
CA ALA A 5 10.73 14.67 12.11
C ALA A 5 10.54 13.31 12.77
N SER A 6 11.51 12.40 12.61
CA SER A 6 11.50 11.06 13.22
C SER A 6 12.01 11.06 14.67
N SER A 7 12.66 12.12 15.11
CA SER A 7 13.14 12.34 16.48
C SER A 7 12.43 13.55 17.08
N SER A 8 12.37 13.63 18.40
CA SER A 8 11.80 14.77 19.12
C SER A 8 12.67 16.02 18.91
N ILE A 9 12.40 16.75 17.84
CA ILE A 9 13.02 18.04 17.57
C ILE A 9 12.11 19.11 18.18
N THR A 10 12.63 19.84 19.17
CA THR A 10 11.86 20.84 19.91
C THR A 10 11.70 22.16 19.16
N SER A 11 12.61 22.53 18.28
CA SER A 11 12.47 23.71 17.42
C SER A 11 13.41 23.69 16.23
N TRP A 12 12.85 23.93 15.04
CA TRP A 12 13.61 24.27 13.84
C TRP A 12 13.18 25.65 13.38
N GLN A 13 14.13 26.54 13.22
CA GLN A 13 13.90 27.86 12.66
C GLN A 13 14.64 27.96 11.32
N ILE A 14 13.88 28.15 10.27
CA ILE A 14 14.44 28.68 9.02
C ILE A 14 14.26 30.18 9.08
N PRO A 15 15.30 30.99 8.76
CA PRO A 15 15.21 32.45 8.83
C PRO A 15 13.95 32.95 8.11
N GLY A 16 13.05 33.60 8.84
CA GLY A 16 11.89 34.31 8.27
C GLY A 16 10.57 33.55 8.15
N LYS A 17 10.46 32.27 8.53
CA LYS A 17 9.15 31.55 8.45
C LYS A 17 8.89 30.60 9.62
N PRO A 18 7.73 30.75 10.30
CA PRO A 18 7.34 29.80 11.34
C PRO A 18 7.10 28.40 10.74
N MET A 19 7.71 27.38 11.33
CA MET A 19 7.54 26.00 10.93
C MET A 19 6.58 25.26 11.86
N LYS A 20 5.66 24.51 11.30
CA LYS A 20 4.74 23.68 12.06
C LYS A 20 5.19 22.23 12.00
N ILE A 21 5.49 21.65 13.16
CA ILE A 21 5.77 20.20 13.26
C ILE A 21 4.44 19.45 13.11
N VAL A 22 4.42 18.46 12.22
CA VAL A 22 3.25 17.63 11.97
C VAL A 22 3.61 16.15 12.12
N THR A 23 2.67 15.37 12.64
CA THR A 23 2.81 13.90 12.80
C THR A 23 2.51 13.12 11.54
N GLY A 24 1.97 13.78 10.52
CA GLY A 24 1.72 13.20 9.22
C GLY A 24 1.26 14.23 8.21
N PHE A 25 1.45 13.93 6.93
CA PHE A 25 1.01 14.78 5.83
C PHE A 25 0.67 13.92 4.59
N ILE A 26 -0.03 14.52 3.65
CA ILE A 26 -0.34 13.88 2.36
C ILE A 26 0.70 14.35 1.34
N PHE A 27 1.42 13.40 0.76
CA PHE A 27 2.41 13.63 -0.28
C PHE A 27 2.05 12.78 -1.52
N LEU A 28 1.94 13.43 -2.66
CA LEU A 28 1.52 12.80 -3.92
C LEU A 28 0.30 11.87 -3.76
N GLY A 29 -0.68 12.32 -2.99
CA GLY A 29 -1.89 11.55 -2.75
C GLY A 29 -1.79 10.46 -1.68
N SER A 30 -0.60 10.11 -1.16
CA SER A 30 -0.41 9.13 -0.09
C SER A 30 -0.18 9.79 1.27
N LYS A 31 -0.77 9.24 2.33
CA LYS A 31 -0.58 9.72 3.69
C LYS A 31 0.67 9.10 4.32
N ILE A 32 1.64 9.95 4.63
CA ILE A 32 2.87 9.57 5.33
C ILE A 32 2.74 9.98 6.81
N THR A 33 3.12 9.09 7.73
CA THR A 33 3.06 9.29 9.19
C THR A 33 4.42 9.01 9.82
N VAL A 34 4.71 9.67 10.95
CA VAL A 34 5.98 9.52 11.68
C VAL A 34 6.17 8.10 12.21
N ASP A 35 5.10 7.43 12.60
CA ASP A 35 5.09 6.07 13.14
C ASP A 35 5.46 4.99 12.11
N ARG A 36 5.63 5.38 10.84
CA ARG A 36 5.97 4.49 9.71
C ARG A 36 4.97 3.34 9.50
N HIS A 37 3.77 3.46 10.06
CA HIS A 37 2.73 2.46 9.87
C HIS A 37 1.83 2.81 8.69
N CYS A 38 1.68 1.88 7.75
CA CYS A 38 0.82 2.05 6.60
C CYS A 38 -0.68 1.87 6.93
N SER A 39 -1.04 1.46 8.16
CA SER A 39 -2.41 1.16 8.56
C SER A 39 -3.40 2.31 8.31
N HIS A 40 -2.95 3.55 8.53
CA HIS A 40 -3.77 4.74 8.28
C HIS A 40 -4.01 4.97 6.79
N GLU A 41 -2.97 4.75 5.98
CA GLU A 41 -3.08 4.89 4.52
C GLU A 41 -3.93 3.78 3.92
N ILE A 42 -3.73 2.53 4.34
CA ILE A 42 -4.55 1.39 3.90
C ILE A 42 -6.03 1.66 4.20
N LYS A 43 -6.37 2.07 5.43
CA LYS A 43 -7.74 2.43 5.79
C LYS A 43 -8.31 3.54 4.90
N ARG A 44 -7.51 4.57 4.62
CA ARG A 44 -7.90 5.69 3.77
C ARG A 44 -8.20 5.23 2.33
N CYS A 45 -7.34 4.40 1.75
CA CYS A 45 -7.53 3.85 0.41
C CYS A 45 -8.77 2.93 0.35
N LEU A 46 -9.01 2.11 1.38
CA LEU A 46 -10.23 1.29 1.46
C LEU A 46 -11.51 2.15 1.53
N ILE A 47 -11.48 3.28 2.26
CA ILE A 47 -12.61 4.23 2.30
C ILE A 47 -12.84 4.84 0.91
N PHE A 48 -11.79 5.24 0.20
CA PHE A 48 -11.92 5.77 -1.15
C PHE A 48 -12.41 4.71 -2.15
N GLY A 49 -11.91 3.49 -2.04
CA GLY A 49 -12.42 2.35 -2.80
C GLY A 49 -13.90 2.10 -2.54
N GLY A 50 -14.34 2.23 -1.28
CA GLY A 50 -15.76 2.14 -0.91
C GLY A 50 -16.61 3.22 -1.55
N LYS A 51 -16.13 4.46 -1.60
CA LYS A 51 -16.79 5.57 -2.32
C LYS A 51 -16.85 5.31 -3.82
N ALA A 52 -15.74 4.85 -4.42
CA ALA A 52 -15.68 4.49 -5.83
C ALA A 52 -16.69 3.38 -6.16
N MET A 53 -16.79 2.34 -5.33
CA MET A 53 -17.78 1.27 -5.48
C MET A 53 -19.21 1.78 -5.35
N THR A 54 -19.46 2.73 -4.45
CA THR A 54 -20.79 3.33 -4.31
C THR A 54 -21.17 4.15 -5.53
N ASN A 55 -20.24 4.92 -6.09
CA ASN A 55 -20.47 5.67 -7.33
C ASN A 55 -20.72 4.76 -8.52
N LEU A 56 -20.07 3.59 -8.54
CA LEU A 56 -20.24 2.59 -9.60
C LEU A 56 -21.61 1.89 -9.53
N ASP A 57 -22.29 1.88 -8.39
CA ASP A 57 -23.59 1.21 -8.20
C ASP A 57 -24.66 1.66 -9.19
N SER A 58 -24.67 2.94 -9.58
CA SER A 58 -25.63 3.48 -10.55
C SER A 58 -25.47 2.80 -11.92
N ILE A 59 -24.22 2.53 -12.30
CA ILE A 59 -23.86 1.85 -13.55
C ILE A 59 -24.18 0.36 -13.43
N LEU A 60 -23.81 -0.28 -12.31
CA LEU A 60 -24.03 -1.71 -12.05
C LEU A 60 -25.51 -2.10 -11.95
N LYS A 61 -26.40 -1.12 -11.72
CA LYS A 61 -27.88 -1.32 -11.71
C LYS A 61 -28.48 -1.35 -13.11
N GLY A 62 -27.73 -0.96 -14.13
CA GLY A 62 -28.19 -0.96 -15.54
C GLY A 62 -28.64 -2.35 -15.97
N ARG A 63 -29.76 -2.41 -16.68
CA ARG A 63 -30.27 -3.65 -17.28
C ARG A 63 -29.37 -4.02 -18.47
N GLY A 64 -28.95 -5.29 -18.56
CA GLY A 64 -28.20 -5.80 -19.72
C GLY A 64 -26.68 -5.89 -19.53
N ILE A 65 -26.13 -5.51 -18.35
CA ILE A 65 -24.71 -5.70 -18.10
C ILE A 65 -24.45 -7.11 -17.58
N THR A 66 -23.55 -7.84 -18.25
CA THR A 66 -23.17 -9.20 -17.83
C THR A 66 -22.33 -9.18 -16.55
N LEU A 67 -22.37 -10.27 -15.78
CA LEU A 67 -21.58 -10.42 -14.56
C LEU A 67 -20.07 -10.21 -14.84
N THR A 68 -19.58 -10.77 -15.93
CA THR A 68 -18.17 -10.62 -16.34
C THR A 68 -17.80 -9.16 -16.54
N THR A 69 -18.64 -8.39 -17.23
CA THR A 69 -18.43 -6.95 -17.44
C THR A 69 -18.45 -6.19 -16.12
N MET A 70 -19.39 -6.53 -15.22
CA MET A 70 -19.44 -5.92 -13.88
C MET A 70 -18.16 -6.18 -13.07
N VAL A 71 -17.62 -7.41 -13.11
CA VAL A 71 -16.34 -7.76 -12.47
C VAL A 71 -15.19 -6.97 -13.08
N CYS A 72 -15.13 -6.84 -14.40
CA CYS A 72 -14.13 -6.03 -15.08
C CYS A 72 -14.20 -4.55 -14.65
N LEU A 73 -15.41 -3.98 -14.55
CA LEU A 73 -15.60 -2.60 -14.08
C LEU A 73 -15.09 -2.38 -12.66
N VAL A 74 -15.39 -3.30 -11.74
CA VAL A 74 -14.87 -3.22 -10.35
C VAL A 74 -13.35 -3.30 -10.35
N LYS A 75 -12.76 -4.23 -11.10
CA LYS A 75 -11.31 -4.36 -11.22
C LYS A 75 -10.65 -3.12 -11.83
N ALA A 76 -11.28 -2.50 -12.81
CA ALA A 76 -10.73 -1.34 -13.52
C ALA A 76 -10.91 -0.02 -12.77
N MET A 77 -11.99 0.16 -12.01
CA MET A 77 -12.34 1.45 -11.40
C MET A 77 -12.15 1.50 -9.89
N VAL A 78 -12.36 0.39 -9.20
CA VAL A 78 -12.28 0.35 -7.72
C VAL A 78 -10.90 -0.10 -7.24
N PHE A 79 -10.38 -1.18 -7.80
CA PHE A 79 -9.10 -1.74 -7.35
C PHE A 79 -7.91 -0.80 -7.51
N PRO A 80 -7.75 -0.02 -8.60
CA PRO A 80 -6.66 0.95 -8.71
C PRO A 80 -6.70 2.03 -7.62
N VAL A 81 -7.88 2.45 -7.19
CA VAL A 81 -8.04 3.40 -6.08
C VAL A 81 -7.54 2.81 -4.76
N VAL A 82 -7.84 1.53 -4.53
CA VAL A 82 -7.43 0.82 -3.31
C VAL A 82 -5.94 0.48 -3.31
N THR A 83 -5.39 0.12 -4.47
CA THR A 83 -3.97 -0.28 -4.60
C THR A 83 -3.03 0.89 -4.83
N TYR A 84 -3.53 2.12 -4.84
CA TYR A 84 -2.70 3.30 -5.04
C TYR A 84 -1.60 3.43 -3.98
N GLY A 85 -0.35 3.45 -4.41
CA GLY A 85 0.82 3.54 -3.53
C GLY A 85 1.12 2.27 -2.72
N CYS A 86 0.48 1.13 -3.04
CA CYS A 86 0.66 -0.13 -2.30
C CYS A 86 2.09 -0.67 -2.36
N ASP A 87 2.91 -0.21 -3.31
CA ASP A 87 4.32 -0.61 -3.44
C ASP A 87 5.13 -0.31 -2.18
N SER A 88 4.76 0.78 -1.48
CA SER A 88 5.41 1.23 -0.26
C SER A 88 4.83 0.62 1.03
N TRP A 89 3.73 -0.14 0.96
CA TRP A 89 3.05 -0.58 2.17
C TRP A 89 3.69 -1.81 2.80
N THR A 90 3.83 -1.79 4.13
CA THR A 90 4.04 -2.98 4.96
C THR A 90 2.68 -3.51 5.38
N ILE A 91 2.22 -4.61 4.78
CA ILE A 91 0.90 -5.17 5.06
C ILE A 91 1.04 -6.17 6.21
N LYS A 92 0.54 -5.81 7.38
CA LYS A 92 0.46 -6.69 8.55
C LYS A 92 -0.75 -7.63 8.43
N LYS A 93 -0.79 -8.69 9.23
CA LYS A 93 -1.89 -9.67 9.23
C LYS A 93 -3.28 -9.04 9.41
N ALA A 94 -3.38 -8.04 10.30
CA ALA A 94 -4.63 -7.32 10.53
C ALA A 94 -5.10 -6.49 9.32
N GLU A 95 -4.17 -5.94 8.54
CA GLU A 95 -4.47 -5.21 7.32
C GLU A 95 -4.90 -6.17 6.19
N ARG A 96 -4.30 -7.36 6.09
CA ARG A 96 -4.74 -8.41 5.13
C ARG A 96 -6.21 -8.72 5.33
N TRP A 97 -6.63 -8.98 6.55
CA TRP A 97 -8.04 -9.26 6.85
C TRP A 97 -8.98 -8.12 6.46
N ARG A 98 -8.54 -6.87 6.60
CA ARG A 98 -9.34 -5.71 6.16
C ARG A 98 -9.45 -5.61 4.65
N ILE A 99 -8.36 -5.93 3.95
CA ILE A 99 -8.31 -5.96 2.48
C ILE A 99 -9.21 -7.07 1.96
N ASP A 100 -9.14 -8.27 2.54
CA ASP A 100 -9.98 -9.41 2.17
C ASP A 100 -11.47 -9.13 2.47
N ALA A 101 -11.76 -8.54 3.63
CA ALA A 101 -13.12 -8.14 3.99
C ALA A 101 -13.68 -7.10 3.02
N PHE A 102 -12.86 -6.14 2.58
CA PHE A 102 -13.25 -5.15 1.60
C PHE A 102 -13.52 -5.78 0.23
N GLU A 103 -12.66 -6.69 -0.22
CA GLU A 103 -12.83 -7.42 -1.47
C GLU A 103 -14.17 -8.18 -1.46
N LEU A 104 -14.41 -8.96 -0.41
CA LEU A 104 -15.67 -9.69 -0.23
C LEU A 104 -16.89 -8.76 -0.18
N TRP A 105 -16.76 -7.59 0.44
CA TRP A 105 -17.82 -6.58 0.46
C TRP A 105 -18.12 -6.07 -0.96
N CYS A 106 -17.10 -5.81 -1.78
CA CYS A 106 -17.28 -5.43 -3.19
C CYS A 106 -18.04 -6.51 -3.97
N TRP A 107 -17.66 -7.78 -3.83
CA TRP A 107 -18.29 -8.89 -4.53
C TRP A 107 -19.73 -9.14 -4.06
N ARG A 108 -20.00 -9.07 -2.76
CA ARG A 108 -21.36 -9.16 -2.23
C ARG A 108 -22.27 -8.06 -2.77
N ARG A 109 -21.74 -6.83 -2.83
CA ARG A 109 -22.46 -5.69 -3.35
C ARG A 109 -22.75 -5.84 -4.84
N LEU A 110 -21.80 -6.31 -5.62
CA LEU A 110 -21.94 -6.60 -7.04
C LEU A 110 -23.03 -7.65 -7.30
N LEU A 111 -23.01 -8.75 -6.52
CA LEU A 111 -24.02 -9.81 -6.61
C LEU A 111 -25.36 -9.46 -5.93
N ARG A 112 -25.47 -8.28 -5.34
CA ARG A 112 -26.64 -7.83 -4.55
C ARG A 112 -27.02 -8.79 -3.41
N VAL A 113 -26.04 -9.48 -2.84
CA VAL A 113 -26.22 -10.38 -1.71
C VAL A 113 -26.12 -9.59 -0.43
N PRO A 114 -27.22 -9.42 0.35
CA PRO A 114 -27.15 -8.72 1.62
C PRO A 114 -26.26 -9.50 2.58
N TRP A 115 -25.57 -8.78 3.46
CA TRP A 115 -24.68 -9.42 4.43
C TRP A 115 -25.42 -10.35 5.41
N THR A 116 -26.72 -10.11 5.61
CA THR A 116 -27.60 -10.96 6.41
C THR A 116 -27.91 -12.31 5.77
N ALA A 117 -27.73 -12.44 4.44
CA ALA A 117 -27.88 -13.72 3.77
C ALA A 117 -26.75 -14.66 4.23
N ARG A 118 -27.10 -15.82 4.77
CA ARG A 118 -26.16 -16.86 5.24
C ARG A 118 -25.43 -17.56 4.09
N ARG A 119 -24.95 -16.78 3.13
CA ARG A 119 -24.22 -17.28 1.98
C ARG A 119 -22.72 -17.32 2.29
N PHE A 120 -22.07 -18.49 2.09
CA PHE A 120 -20.65 -18.68 2.36
C PHE A 120 -19.79 -17.83 1.42
N ASN A 121 -18.71 -17.27 1.95
CA ASN A 121 -17.76 -16.47 1.17
C ASN A 121 -17.16 -17.25 0.01
N GLN A 122 -16.89 -18.55 0.20
CA GLN A 122 -16.37 -19.43 -0.85
C GLN A 122 -17.35 -19.56 -2.05
N SER A 123 -18.66 -19.58 -1.81
CA SER A 123 -19.63 -19.65 -2.90
C SER A 123 -19.67 -18.37 -3.73
N ILE A 124 -19.47 -17.21 -3.07
CA ILE A 124 -19.36 -15.91 -3.74
C ILE A 124 -18.09 -15.86 -4.60
N LEU A 125 -16.96 -16.25 -4.05
CA LEU A 125 -15.69 -16.29 -4.77
C LEU A 125 -15.72 -17.26 -5.95
N LYS A 126 -16.37 -18.43 -5.82
CA LYS A 126 -16.56 -19.38 -6.92
C LYS A 126 -17.39 -18.78 -8.06
N GLU A 127 -18.44 -18.03 -7.74
CA GLU A 127 -19.30 -17.40 -8.74
C GLU A 127 -18.61 -16.28 -9.50
N ILE A 128 -17.82 -15.46 -8.79
CA ILE A 128 -17.02 -14.38 -9.37
C ILE A 128 -15.80 -14.95 -10.11
N SER A 129 -15.22 -16.05 -9.60
CA SER A 129 -13.97 -16.66 -10.09
C SER A 129 -12.88 -15.62 -10.39
N PRO A 130 -12.49 -14.79 -9.41
CA PRO A 130 -11.51 -13.76 -9.65
C PRO A 130 -10.17 -14.42 -9.99
N GLU A 131 -9.52 -13.95 -11.05
CA GLU A 131 -8.18 -14.41 -11.46
C GLU A 131 -7.14 -14.21 -10.35
N TYR A 132 -7.26 -13.10 -9.63
CA TYR A 132 -6.42 -12.75 -8.48
C TYR A 132 -7.29 -12.16 -7.37
N SER A 133 -6.95 -12.47 -6.12
CA SER A 133 -7.43 -11.71 -4.97
C SER A 133 -6.85 -10.29 -4.99
N LEU A 134 -7.47 -9.36 -4.27
CA LEU A 134 -6.97 -8.00 -4.15
C LEU A 134 -5.56 -7.97 -3.51
N GLU A 135 -5.30 -8.82 -2.53
CA GLU A 135 -3.96 -9.00 -1.96
C GLU A 135 -2.98 -9.54 -3.02
N GLY A 136 -3.39 -10.53 -3.81
CA GLY A 136 -2.58 -11.07 -4.91
C GLY A 136 -2.22 -10.01 -5.95
N LEU A 137 -3.16 -9.11 -6.27
CA LEU A 137 -2.91 -7.97 -7.14
C LEU A 137 -1.87 -7.01 -6.55
N MET A 138 -1.98 -6.68 -5.25
CA MET A 138 -0.99 -5.83 -4.57
C MET A 138 0.41 -6.46 -4.58
N LEU A 139 0.52 -7.77 -4.37
CA LEU A 139 1.79 -8.49 -4.45
C LEU A 139 2.36 -8.47 -5.87
N LYS A 140 1.51 -8.63 -6.89
CA LYS A 140 1.91 -8.53 -8.30
C LYS A 140 2.49 -7.15 -8.59
N LEU A 141 1.80 -6.08 -8.20
CA LEU A 141 2.26 -4.69 -8.39
C LEU A 141 3.61 -4.44 -7.70
N LYS A 142 3.78 -4.90 -6.47
CA LYS A 142 5.06 -4.80 -5.75
C LYS A 142 6.19 -5.52 -6.48
N ARG A 143 5.94 -6.72 -6.99
CA ARG A 143 6.94 -7.48 -7.76
C ARG A 143 7.31 -6.78 -9.05
N GLN A 144 6.32 -6.22 -9.77
CA GLN A 144 6.55 -5.44 -11.00
C GLN A 144 7.42 -4.21 -10.72
N TYR A 145 7.08 -3.46 -9.67
CA TYR A 145 7.86 -2.31 -9.25
C TYR A 145 9.31 -2.71 -8.89
N PHE A 146 9.48 -3.78 -8.10
CA PHE A 146 10.80 -4.28 -7.73
C PHE A 146 11.60 -4.74 -8.96
N GLY A 147 10.96 -5.45 -9.90
CA GLY A 147 11.59 -5.85 -11.15
C GLY A 147 12.09 -4.66 -11.96
N SER A 148 11.25 -3.64 -12.13
CA SER A 148 11.62 -2.38 -12.82
C SER A 148 12.77 -1.65 -12.13
N LEU A 149 12.77 -1.65 -10.79
CA LEU A 149 13.84 -1.05 -10.01
C LEU A 149 15.18 -1.79 -10.21
N MET A 150 15.15 -3.12 -10.25
CA MET A 150 16.37 -3.93 -10.44
C MET A 150 17.00 -3.77 -11.83
N GLN A 151 16.22 -3.44 -12.84
CA GLN A 151 16.70 -3.17 -14.19
C GLN A 151 17.45 -1.84 -14.30
N ARG A 152 17.19 -0.88 -13.42
CA ARG A 152 17.90 0.42 -13.40
C ARG A 152 19.36 0.22 -12.99
N THR A 153 20.31 0.73 -13.79
CA THR A 153 21.75 0.55 -13.54
C THR A 153 22.25 1.35 -12.33
N ASN A 154 21.94 2.63 -12.24
CA ASN A 154 22.45 3.53 -11.21
C ASN A 154 21.31 4.21 -10.42
N SER A 155 20.52 3.41 -9.71
CA SER A 155 19.45 3.95 -8.86
C SER A 155 19.91 3.94 -7.40
N PHE A 156 19.89 5.11 -6.76
CA PHE A 156 20.11 5.26 -5.32
C PHE A 156 19.15 4.39 -4.51
N GLU A 157 17.90 4.30 -4.97
CA GLU A 157 16.89 3.44 -4.36
C GLU A 157 17.26 1.96 -4.43
N LYS A 158 17.82 1.49 -5.56
CA LYS A 158 18.33 0.11 -5.69
C LYS A 158 19.47 -0.15 -4.71
N THR A 159 20.40 0.80 -4.58
CA THR A 159 21.52 0.72 -3.64
C THR A 159 21.03 0.62 -2.20
N LEU A 160 20.05 1.44 -1.82
CA LEU A 160 19.44 1.39 -0.49
C LEU A 160 18.72 0.05 -0.24
N LYS A 161 17.89 -0.41 -1.19
CA LYS A 161 17.17 -1.67 -1.06
C LYS A 161 18.07 -2.89 -0.96
N LEU A 162 19.18 -2.89 -1.70
CA LEU A 162 20.18 -3.97 -1.64
C LEU A 162 21.15 -3.81 -0.47
N ARG A 163 21.03 -2.73 0.35
CA ARG A 163 21.96 -2.42 1.44
C ARG A 163 23.44 -2.39 0.98
N LYS A 164 23.69 -2.11 -0.28
CA LYS A 164 25.03 -1.92 -0.84
C LYS A 164 25.54 -0.50 -0.56
N ILE A 165 25.38 -0.02 0.66
CA ILE A 165 26.03 1.23 1.08
C ILE A 165 27.46 0.86 1.43
N GLU A 166 28.40 1.28 0.63
CA GLU A 166 29.83 1.23 0.96
C GLU A 166 30.09 2.17 2.13
N GLY A 167 30.11 1.61 3.31
CA GLY A 167 30.32 2.35 4.55
C GLY A 167 30.74 1.40 5.65
N GLY A 168 32.04 1.24 5.84
CA GLY A 168 32.69 0.78 7.06
C GLY A 168 32.17 -0.55 7.64
N LYS A 169 32.82 -1.67 7.31
CA LYS A 169 32.78 -2.88 8.14
C LYS A 169 33.02 -2.50 9.60
N ARG A 170 31.95 -2.37 10.41
CA ARG A 170 32.11 -2.41 11.85
C ARG A 170 32.60 -3.81 12.21
N ARG A 171 33.86 -3.94 12.59
CA ARG A 171 34.42 -5.16 13.17
C ARG A 171 33.57 -5.51 14.39
N GLY A 172 32.97 -6.70 14.42
CA GLY A 172 32.40 -7.28 15.62
C GLY A 172 30.95 -7.72 15.58
N TRP A 173 30.30 -7.92 14.43
CA TRP A 173 29.00 -8.59 14.42
C TRP A 173 29.14 -9.99 13.80
N GLN A 174 29.24 -11.00 14.66
CA GLN A 174 29.07 -12.39 14.28
C GLN A 174 27.59 -12.59 13.92
N SER A 175 27.34 -13.06 12.70
CA SER A 175 26.01 -13.49 12.27
C SER A 175 25.59 -14.67 13.15
N PRO A 176 24.43 -14.64 13.82
CA PRO A 176 23.84 -15.87 14.34
C PRO A 176 23.49 -16.73 13.12
N CYS A 177 24.11 -17.89 13.02
CA CYS A 177 23.78 -18.93 12.06
C CYS A 177 22.33 -19.35 12.30
N GLY A 178 21.43 -19.10 11.35
CA GLY A 178 20.02 -19.42 11.40
C GLY A 178 19.31 -18.69 10.30
N SER A 179 19.44 -19.20 9.07
CA SER A 179 18.74 -18.71 7.89
C SER A 179 17.21 -18.96 8.02
N LYS A 180 16.53 -18.11 8.77
CA LYS A 180 15.13 -17.83 8.45
C LYS A 180 15.18 -16.81 7.32
N VAL A 181 14.77 -17.22 6.13
CA VAL A 181 14.39 -16.34 5.04
C VAL A 181 13.31 -15.43 5.60
N LEU A 182 13.71 -14.30 6.15
CA LEU A 182 12.81 -13.23 6.57
C LEU A 182 12.08 -12.79 5.29
N ASP A 183 10.77 -12.85 5.39
CA ASP A 183 9.82 -12.53 4.33
C ASP A 183 10.31 -11.30 3.56
N THR A 184 10.70 -11.51 2.31
CA THR A 184 11.31 -10.50 1.42
C THR A 184 10.42 -9.25 1.31
N THR A 185 9.15 -9.40 1.63
CA THR A 185 8.14 -8.33 1.69
C THR A 185 8.36 -7.37 2.86
N GLU A 186 8.72 -7.81 4.04
CA GLU A 186 8.97 -6.92 5.18
C GLU A 186 10.24 -6.08 4.99
N GLN A 187 11.27 -6.64 4.39
CA GLN A 187 12.50 -5.90 4.10
C GLN A 187 12.32 -4.86 3.00
N LEU A 188 11.48 -5.14 1.98
CA LEU A 188 11.21 -4.23 0.88
C LEU A 188 10.46 -2.97 1.33
N THR A 189 9.55 -3.10 2.27
CA THR A 189 8.70 -2.00 2.72
C THR A 189 9.41 -1.01 3.63
N TRP A 190 10.33 -1.49 4.48
CA TRP A 190 11.13 -0.62 5.35
C TRP A 190 11.99 0.36 4.54
N THR A 191 12.46 -0.05 3.38
CA THR A 191 13.36 0.74 2.53
C THR A 191 12.60 1.79 1.70
N VAL A 192 11.40 1.49 1.20
CA VAL A 192 10.60 2.46 0.43
C VAL A 192 10.11 3.59 1.32
N GLN A 193 9.73 3.27 2.54
CA GLN A 193 9.27 4.26 3.51
C GLN A 193 10.40 5.21 3.93
N ASN A 194 11.63 4.69 4.03
CA ASN A 194 12.83 5.52 4.26
C ASN A 194 13.23 6.33 3.02
N HIS A 195 12.95 5.86 1.80
CA HIS A 195 13.28 6.57 0.58
C HIS A 195 12.42 7.82 0.38
N CYS A 196 11.13 7.76 0.66
CA CYS A 196 10.29 8.97 0.73
C CYS A 196 10.87 10.00 1.72
N TRP A 197 11.52 9.51 2.78
CA TRP A 197 12.13 10.32 3.81
C TRP A 197 13.45 10.98 3.36
N LEU A 198 14.32 10.22 2.68
CA LEU A 198 15.60 10.70 2.17
C LEU A 198 15.43 11.61 0.95
N TRP A 199 14.41 11.37 0.11
CA TRP A 199 14.10 12.24 -1.02
C TRP A 199 13.61 13.62 -0.57
N LEU A 200 12.94 13.69 0.56
CA LEU A 200 12.55 14.95 1.20
C LEU A 200 13.74 15.73 1.78
N GLN A 201 14.85 15.07 2.09
CA GLN A 201 16.08 15.71 2.55
C GLN A 201 16.99 16.19 1.42
N SER A 202 16.89 15.63 0.22
CA SER A 202 17.73 16.00 -0.93
C SER A 202 17.19 17.16 -1.78
N TRP A 203 16.03 17.72 -1.42
CA TRP A 203 15.39 18.85 -2.12
C TRP A 203 15.48 20.16 -1.31
N ASN A 204 16.59 20.35 -0.61
CA ASN A 204 17.02 21.65 -0.09
C ASN A 204 18.33 22.04 -0.70
#